data_727347965ae1573b93bfbe78c3f65483
#
_entry.id   727347965ae1573b93bfbe78c3f65483
#
_cell.length_a   1.000
_cell.length_b   1.000
_cell.length_c   1.000
_cell.angle_alpha   90.00
_cell.angle_beta   90.00
_cell.angle_gamma   90.00
#
_symmetry.space_group_name_H-M   'P 1'
#
loop_
_entity.id
_entity.type
_entity.pdbx_description
1 polymer ?
#
loop_
_entity_poly.entity_id
_entity_poly.type
_entity_poly.pdbx_seq_one_letter_code
_entity_poly.pdbx_strand_id
1 'polypeptide(L)'
;AKHLLRITTGKKISVTDLGGIVDHPDNKQVSIHNSCTSFGGDMVADDEGNLILFSNRTNVFKINIDTKVATHLGPVAGLPAAYTINGAAVDDNNQVYVSSSTDHNNVFTVDIRTWTATAYSSVGGWRTADLANSNLLRTRKAAPFVRLLQTSDEVDDGRIQIFPNPVTNNQFSVQFNLGEGKYRVEVKDAL
;
A
#
# COMPACT_ATOMS: atom_id res chain seq x y z
N ALA A 1 17.45 1.63 20.16
CA ALA A 1 16.12 1.10 19.82
C ALA A 1 15.53 1.98 18.72
N LYS A 2 14.78 1.38 17.77
CA LYS A 2 14.00 2.13 16.78
C LYS A 2 12.65 2.46 17.40
N HIS A 3 12.21 3.72 17.29
CA HIS A 3 10.92 4.19 17.81
C HIS A 3 10.00 4.52 16.66
N LEU A 4 8.72 4.34 16.88
CA LEU A 4 7.68 4.82 16.00
C LEU A 4 7.30 6.24 16.43
N LEU A 5 7.40 7.19 15.52
CA LEU A 5 7.05 8.59 15.75
C LEU A 5 5.83 8.95 14.91
N ARG A 6 4.87 9.65 15.52
CA ARG A 6 3.75 10.26 14.82
C ARG A 6 3.99 11.76 14.69
N ILE A 7 3.96 12.23 13.46
CA ILE A 7 4.06 13.67 13.14
C ILE A 7 2.67 14.12 12.69
N THR A 8 2.11 15.10 13.37
CA THR A 8 0.86 15.75 12.93
C THR A 8 1.19 16.99 12.12
N THR A 9 0.56 17.12 10.96
CA THR A 9 0.67 18.30 10.09
C THR A 9 -0.54 19.21 10.26
N GLY A 10 -0.39 20.51 10.03
CA GLY A 10 -1.44 21.52 10.17
C GLY A 10 -0.89 22.85 10.68
N LYS A 11 -1.74 23.67 11.30
CA LYS A 11 -1.31 24.98 11.84
C LYS A 11 -0.21 24.87 12.91
N LYS A 12 -0.15 23.76 13.63
CA LYS A 12 0.90 23.45 14.61
C LYS A 12 1.41 22.04 14.38
N ILE A 13 2.67 21.92 14.02
CA ILE A 13 3.34 20.62 13.88
C ILE A 13 3.62 20.09 15.29
N SER A 14 3.30 18.83 15.54
CA SER A 14 3.69 18.13 16.76
C SER A 14 4.28 16.76 16.44
N VAL A 15 5.22 16.33 17.26
CA VAL A 15 5.85 15.01 17.19
C VAL A 15 5.50 14.26 18.47
N THR A 16 4.99 13.05 18.33
CA THR A 16 4.67 12.17 19.46
C THR A 16 5.45 10.88 19.29
N ASP A 17 6.23 10.52 20.32
CA ASP A 17 6.86 9.20 20.40
C ASP A 17 5.82 8.17 20.81
N LEU A 18 5.53 7.21 19.92
CA LEU A 18 4.58 6.12 20.15
C LEU A 18 5.24 4.93 20.86
N GLY A 19 6.56 4.95 21.03
CA GLY A 19 7.34 3.93 21.71
C GLY A 19 8.21 3.07 20.79
N GLY A 20 8.99 2.20 21.42
CA GLY A 20 9.93 1.32 20.73
C GLY A 20 9.23 0.23 19.92
N ILE A 21 9.76 -0.04 18.74
CA ILE A 21 9.36 -1.18 17.92
C ILE A 21 9.97 -2.44 18.53
N VAL A 22 9.24 -3.55 18.51
CA VAL A 22 9.71 -4.87 18.96
C VAL A 22 9.64 -5.89 17.84
N ASP A 23 10.58 -6.81 17.79
CA ASP A 23 10.54 -7.91 16.81
C ASP A 23 9.47 -8.93 17.19
N HIS A 24 8.76 -9.44 16.17
CA HIS A 24 7.90 -10.61 16.36
C HIS A 24 8.75 -11.84 16.72
N PRO A 25 8.31 -12.71 17.65
CA PRO A 25 9.09 -13.90 18.07
C PRO A 25 9.51 -14.79 16.89
N ASP A 26 8.67 -14.89 15.86
CA ASP A 26 8.93 -15.73 14.69
C ASP A 26 9.96 -15.14 13.71
N ASN A 27 10.44 -13.93 13.92
CA ASN A 27 11.48 -13.31 13.07
C ASN A 27 12.83 -14.05 13.15
N LYS A 28 13.01 -14.89 14.16
CA LYS A 28 14.23 -15.67 14.39
C LYS A 28 15.46 -14.76 14.48
N GLN A 29 16.38 -14.90 13.51
CA GLN A 29 17.61 -14.11 13.46
C GLN A 29 17.50 -12.81 12.65
N VAL A 30 16.35 -12.58 12.00
CA VAL A 30 16.11 -11.37 11.20
C VAL A 30 15.41 -10.32 12.05
N SER A 31 16.19 -9.38 12.56
CA SER A 31 15.72 -8.33 13.47
C SER A 31 15.64 -6.99 12.75
N ILE A 32 14.58 -6.23 13.05
CA ILE A 32 14.47 -4.84 12.60
C ILE A 32 15.55 -3.96 13.24
N HIS A 33 16.12 -4.39 14.38
CA HIS A 33 17.17 -3.66 15.11
C HIS A 33 18.58 -3.99 14.64
N ASN A 34 18.75 -5.08 13.90
CA ASN A 34 20.08 -5.50 13.43
C ASN A 34 20.39 -4.79 12.10
N SER A 35 21.46 -4.01 12.08
CA SER A 35 21.92 -3.29 10.90
C SER A 35 22.33 -4.18 9.72
N CYS A 36 22.65 -5.44 9.97
CA CYS A 36 22.92 -6.41 8.90
C CYS A 36 21.65 -6.89 8.19
N THR A 37 20.51 -6.84 8.84
CA THR A 37 19.21 -7.27 8.28
C THR A 37 18.25 -6.13 8.00
N SER A 38 18.38 -5.02 8.73
CA SER A 38 17.50 -3.86 8.60
C SER A 38 18.25 -2.55 8.89
N PHE A 39 18.76 -1.93 7.84
CA PHE A 39 19.41 -0.62 7.91
C PHE A 39 18.76 0.33 6.91
N GLY A 40 18.30 1.50 7.36
CA GLY A 40 17.66 2.48 6.48
C GLY A 40 16.48 1.88 5.72
N GLY A 41 16.28 2.36 4.51
CA GLY A 41 15.18 1.94 3.67
C GLY A 41 14.04 2.94 3.65
N ASP A 42 12.90 2.51 3.15
CA ASP A 42 11.70 3.32 3.03
C ASP A 42 10.45 2.50 3.40
N MET A 43 9.31 3.18 3.60
CA MET A 43 8.10 2.50 4.05
C MET A 43 6.85 3.04 3.34
N VAL A 44 5.88 2.18 3.15
CA VAL A 44 4.54 2.51 2.70
C VAL A 44 3.53 2.11 3.76
N ALA A 45 2.42 2.85 3.85
CA ALA A 45 1.32 2.45 4.72
C ALA A 45 0.39 1.47 3.98
N ASP A 46 -0.19 0.50 4.71
CA ASP A 46 -1.23 -0.37 4.16
C ASP A 46 -2.65 0.06 4.60
N ASP A 47 -3.66 -0.56 4.01
CA ASP A 47 -5.07 -0.31 4.29
C ASP A 47 -5.59 -0.99 5.57
N GLU A 48 -4.70 -1.63 6.33
CA GLU A 48 -5.00 -2.29 7.61
C GLU A 48 -4.37 -1.58 8.82
N GLY A 49 -3.72 -0.42 8.59
CA GLY A 49 -3.06 0.34 9.64
C GLY A 49 -1.69 -0.18 10.02
N ASN A 50 -0.98 -0.77 9.07
CA ASN A 50 0.41 -1.16 9.26
C ASN A 50 1.33 -0.30 8.37
N LEU A 51 2.60 -0.31 8.72
CA LEU A 51 3.68 0.19 7.87
C LEU A 51 4.44 -1.01 7.30
N ILE A 52 4.65 -1.02 6.00
CA ILE A 52 5.46 -2.00 5.29
C ILE A 52 6.82 -1.36 5.03
N LEU A 53 7.80 -1.75 5.81
CA LEU A 53 9.17 -1.26 5.70
C LEU A 53 9.96 -2.13 4.71
N PHE A 54 10.48 -1.51 3.68
CA PHE A 54 11.49 -2.08 2.78
C PHE A 54 12.86 -1.64 3.25
N SER A 55 13.58 -2.51 3.92
CA SER A 55 14.91 -2.15 4.44
C SER A 55 15.94 -2.05 3.32
N ASN A 56 16.93 -1.22 3.51
CA ASN A 56 18.09 -1.11 2.58
C ASN A 56 18.76 -2.47 2.30
N ARG A 57 18.65 -3.42 3.25
CA ARG A 57 19.14 -4.80 3.14
C ARG A 57 18.16 -5.75 2.46
N THR A 58 17.20 -5.20 1.71
CA THR A 58 16.16 -5.92 0.95
C THR A 58 15.18 -6.76 1.78
N ASN A 59 15.24 -6.74 3.11
CA ASN A 59 14.25 -7.39 3.95
C ASN A 59 13.00 -6.53 4.09
N VAL A 60 11.84 -7.18 4.12
CA VAL A 60 10.54 -6.54 4.30
C VAL A 60 9.99 -6.84 5.68
N PHE A 61 9.54 -5.81 6.38
CA PHE A 61 8.89 -5.93 7.68
C PHE A 61 7.50 -5.29 7.65
N LYS A 62 6.52 -5.97 8.19
CA LYS A 62 5.22 -5.37 8.53
C LYS A 62 5.24 -4.90 9.97
N ILE A 63 5.04 -3.62 10.19
CA ILE A 63 5.02 -2.99 11.52
C ILE A 63 3.58 -2.62 11.83
N ASN A 64 2.98 -3.27 12.81
CA ASN A 64 1.67 -2.87 13.28
C ASN A 64 1.80 -1.61 14.15
N ILE A 65 1.06 -0.55 13.82
CA ILE A 65 1.19 0.76 14.45
C ILE A 65 0.72 0.74 15.92
N ASP A 66 -0.29 -0.05 16.24
CA ASP A 66 -0.87 -0.10 17.58
C ASP A 66 0.00 -0.92 18.53
N THR A 67 0.38 -2.13 18.10
CA THR A 67 1.17 -3.05 18.93
C THR A 67 2.67 -2.77 18.85
N LYS A 68 3.12 -2.05 17.83
CA LYS A 68 4.53 -1.78 17.50
C LYS A 68 5.36 -3.04 17.23
N VAL A 69 4.69 -4.14 16.88
CA VAL A 69 5.35 -5.40 16.55
C VAL A 69 5.74 -5.38 15.07
N ALA A 70 7.02 -5.64 14.81
CA ALA A 70 7.59 -5.79 13.47
C ALA A 70 7.70 -7.28 13.11
N THR A 71 6.97 -7.71 12.12
CA THR A 71 6.98 -9.08 11.58
C THR A 71 7.79 -9.11 10.30
N HIS A 72 8.81 -9.96 10.23
CA HIS A 72 9.59 -10.17 9.00
C HIS A 72 8.77 -10.96 7.99
N LEU A 73 8.59 -10.41 6.79
CA LEU A 73 7.81 -11.02 5.71
C LEU A 73 8.68 -11.78 4.69
N GLY A 74 9.97 -11.52 4.69
CA GLY A 74 10.94 -12.14 3.79
C GLY A 74 11.82 -11.10 3.10
N PRO A 75 12.85 -11.56 2.36
CA PRO A 75 13.64 -10.69 1.50
C PRO A 75 12.91 -10.45 0.17
N VAL A 76 13.17 -9.30 -0.47
CA VAL A 76 12.76 -9.06 -1.85
C VAL A 76 13.71 -9.82 -2.76
N ALA A 77 13.20 -10.85 -3.42
CA ALA A 77 13.93 -11.65 -4.40
C ALA A 77 13.98 -10.95 -5.78
N GLY A 78 14.93 -11.32 -6.62
CA GLY A 78 15.03 -10.80 -8.01
C GLY A 78 15.74 -9.45 -8.14
N LEU A 79 16.17 -8.83 -7.05
CA LEU A 79 17.03 -7.65 -7.09
C LEU A 79 18.49 -8.01 -7.38
N PRO A 80 19.26 -7.13 -8.04
CA PRO A 80 20.71 -7.32 -8.19
C PRO A 80 21.43 -7.46 -6.84
N ALA A 81 22.52 -8.22 -6.80
CA ALA A 81 23.22 -8.59 -5.56
C ALA A 81 23.68 -7.41 -4.70
N ALA A 82 23.97 -6.26 -5.30
CA ALA A 82 24.41 -5.04 -4.61
C ALA A 82 23.29 -3.99 -4.48
N TYR A 83 22.05 -4.35 -4.84
CA TYR A 83 20.94 -3.40 -4.80
C TYR A 83 20.56 -3.08 -3.38
N THR A 84 20.41 -1.79 -3.09
CA THR A 84 19.92 -1.30 -1.81
C THR A 84 18.56 -0.64 -2.02
N ILE A 85 17.55 -1.00 -1.24
CA ILE A 85 16.27 -0.30 -1.31
C ILE A 85 16.36 0.95 -0.46
N ASN A 86 16.15 2.10 -1.10
CA ASN A 86 16.18 3.41 -0.46
C ASN A 86 14.87 4.17 -0.63
N GLY A 87 14.09 3.87 -1.68
CA GLY A 87 12.77 4.44 -1.91
C GLY A 87 11.75 3.34 -2.15
N ALA A 88 10.54 3.53 -1.63
CA ALA A 88 9.38 2.68 -1.87
C ALA A 88 8.11 3.53 -2.03
N ALA A 89 7.28 3.21 -3.02
CA ALA A 89 6.01 3.89 -3.26
C ALA A 89 4.96 2.93 -3.81
N VAL A 90 3.70 3.30 -3.68
CA VAL A 90 2.55 2.54 -4.21
C VAL A 90 1.81 3.41 -5.21
N ASP A 91 1.50 2.89 -6.39
CA ASP A 91 0.69 3.60 -7.38
C ASP A 91 -0.82 3.34 -7.20
N ASP A 92 -1.64 4.01 -8.02
CA ASP A 92 -3.10 3.88 -8.00
C ASP A 92 -3.58 2.46 -8.35
N ASN A 93 -2.75 1.67 -9.02
CA ASN A 93 -3.03 0.27 -9.37
C ASN A 93 -2.60 -0.72 -8.28
N ASN A 94 -2.15 -0.22 -7.13
CA ASN A 94 -1.62 -1.03 -6.03
C ASN A 94 -0.30 -1.73 -6.36
N GLN A 95 0.46 -1.18 -7.30
CA GLN A 95 1.79 -1.68 -7.63
C GLN A 95 2.83 -1.01 -6.74
N VAL A 96 3.66 -1.80 -6.10
CA VAL A 96 4.80 -1.30 -5.32
C VAL A 96 5.99 -1.10 -6.24
N TYR A 97 6.63 0.05 -6.11
CA TYR A 97 7.89 0.40 -6.76
C TYR A 97 8.97 0.55 -5.71
N VAL A 98 10.16 0.07 -6.01
CA VAL A 98 11.35 0.29 -5.19
C VAL A 98 12.48 0.84 -6.03
N SER A 99 13.27 1.71 -5.41
CA SER A 99 14.40 2.39 -6.04
C SER A 99 15.62 2.41 -5.15
N SER A 100 16.77 2.72 -5.72
CA SER A 100 18.05 2.70 -5.05
C SER A 100 18.80 4.02 -5.17
N SER A 101 19.51 4.41 -4.12
CA SER A 101 20.46 5.53 -4.16
C SER A 101 21.83 5.11 -4.71
N THR A 102 22.11 3.82 -4.77
CA THR A 102 23.39 3.27 -5.26
C THR A 102 23.29 2.74 -6.68
N ASP A 103 22.16 2.17 -7.07
CA ASP A 103 21.88 1.75 -8.46
C ASP A 103 20.89 2.74 -9.09
N HIS A 104 21.38 3.54 -10.02
CA HIS A 104 20.61 4.58 -10.71
C HIS A 104 20.02 4.11 -12.05
N ASN A 105 20.23 2.85 -12.42
CA ASN A 105 19.80 2.35 -13.73
C ASN A 105 18.43 1.68 -13.68
N ASN A 106 18.00 1.22 -12.49
CA ASN A 106 16.85 0.36 -12.41
C ASN A 106 15.89 0.76 -11.26
N VAL A 107 14.63 0.91 -11.62
CA VAL A 107 13.50 0.87 -10.70
C VAL A 107 12.85 -0.51 -10.86
N PHE A 108 12.43 -1.10 -9.77
CA PHE A 108 11.78 -2.40 -9.76
C PHE A 108 10.35 -2.28 -9.27
N THR A 109 9.45 -3.08 -9.83
CA THR A 109 8.16 -3.37 -9.24
C THR A 109 8.29 -4.58 -8.34
N VAL A 110 7.52 -4.63 -7.24
CA VAL A 110 7.53 -5.76 -6.30
C VAL A 110 6.13 -6.37 -6.23
N ASP A 111 6.04 -7.66 -6.50
CA ASP A 111 4.82 -8.44 -6.19
C ASP A 111 4.76 -8.70 -4.68
N ILE A 112 3.81 -8.10 -4.00
CA ILE A 112 3.64 -8.19 -2.54
C ILE A 112 3.18 -9.57 -2.03
N ARG A 113 2.77 -10.46 -2.91
CA ARG A 113 2.37 -11.83 -2.54
C ARG A 113 3.56 -12.77 -2.46
N THR A 114 4.57 -12.51 -3.26
CA THR A 114 5.76 -13.35 -3.39
C THR A 114 7.05 -12.66 -2.96
N TRP A 115 6.99 -11.35 -2.75
CA TRP A 115 8.15 -10.46 -2.52
C TRP A 115 9.19 -10.60 -3.62
N THR A 116 8.74 -10.72 -4.88
CA THR A 116 9.61 -10.83 -6.04
C THR A 116 9.63 -9.52 -6.81
N ALA A 117 10.83 -9.02 -7.06
CA ALA A 117 11.06 -7.82 -7.85
C ALA A 117 11.21 -8.15 -9.34
N THR A 118 10.67 -7.28 -10.18
CA THR A 118 10.82 -7.31 -11.64
C THR A 118 11.26 -5.92 -12.10
N ALA A 119 12.25 -5.85 -13.00
CA ALA A 119 12.69 -4.59 -13.54
C ALA A 119 11.54 -3.88 -14.26
N TYR A 120 11.24 -2.65 -13.84
CA TYR A 120 10.15 -1.85 -14.40
C TYR A 120 10.60 -1.07 -15.63
N SER A 121 11.70 -0.34 -15.50
CA SER A 121 12.23 0.48 -16.58
C SER A 121 13.68 0.84 -16.30
N SER A 122 14.48 0.90 -17.34
CA SER A 122 15.75 1.59 -17.33
C SER A 122 15.52 3.10 -17.54
N VAL A 123 14.89 3.76 -16.61
CA VAL A 123 14.82 5.23 -16.63
C VAL A 123 16.19 5.73 -16.22
N GLY A 124 17.05 5.99 -17.22
CA GLY A 124 18.41 6.39 -16.98
C GLY A 124 18.55 7.56 -16.02
N GLY A 125 19.42 7.41 -15.04
CA GLY A 125 20.03 8.54 -14.36
C GLY A 125 19.42 9.01 -13.05
N TRP A 126 18.44 8.33 -12.47
CA TRP A 126 17.83 8.78 -11.21
C TRP A 126 18.35 7.97 -10.02
N ARG A 127 19.09 8.63 -9.14
CA ARG A 127 19.39 8.11 -7.80
C ARG A 127 18.33 8.64 -6.86
N THR A 128 17.57 7.76 -6.24
CA THR A 128 16.52 8.13 -5.30
C THR A 128 16.90 7.65 -3.91
N ALA A 129 16.90 8.57 -2.96
CA ALA A 129 17.12 8.24 -1.56
C ALA A 129 15.79 8.02 -0.81
N ASP A 130 14.68 8.38 -1.45
CA ASP A 130 13.34 8.34 -0.89
C ASP A 130 12.31 8.40 -2.01
N LEU A 131 11.16 7.79 -1.82
CA LEU A 131 9.96 7.96 -2.63
C LEU A 131 8.79 8.26 -1.71
N ALA A 132 7.85 9.05 -2.17
CA ALA A 132 6.66 9.39 -1.39
C ALA A 132 5.41 9.38 -2.26
N ASN A 133 4.32 8.91 -1.69
CA ASN A 133 3.00 8.97 -2.29
C ASN A 133 1.92 9.01 -1.19
N SER A 134 0.68 9.29 -1.57
CA SER A 134 -0.49 9.28 -0.68
C SER A 134 -1.30 7.98 -0.73
N ASN A 135 -0.93 7.03 -1.59
CA ASN A 135 -1.66 5.79 -1.77
C ASN A 135 -1.39 4.82 -0.61
N LEU A 136 -2.42 4.08 -0.20
CA LEU A 136 -2.28 2.98 0.72
C LEU A 136 -2.09 1.67 -0.05
N LEU A 137 -1.17 0.83 0.41
CA LEU A 137 -1.02 -0.53 -0.09
C LEU A 137 -2.22 -1.38 0.32
N ARG A 138 -3.01 -1.84 -0.64
CA ARG A 138 -4.15 -2.71 -0.39
C ARG A 138 -3.65 -4.14 -0.24
N THR A 139 -3.66 -4.63 0.99
CA THR A 139 -3.19 -5.98 1.36
C THR A 139 -4.33 -6.99 1.41
N ARG A 140 -5.55 -6.53 1.63
CA ARG A 140 -6.72 -7.40 1.52
C ARG A 140 -6.84 -7.86 0.08
N LYS A 141 -7.02 -9.17 -0.13
CA LYS A 141 -7.61 -9.63 -1.38
C LYS A 141 -8.88 -8.81 -1.52
N ALA A 142 -8.97 -7.95 -2.55
CA ALA A 142 -10.26 -7.43 -2.93
C ALA A 142 -11.18 -8.63 -2.92
N ALA A 143 -12.19 -8.64 -2.07
CA ALA A 143 -13.27 -9.61 -2.20
C ALA A 143 -13.55 -9.60 -3.70
N PRO A 144 -13.57 -10.75 -4.39
CA PRO A 144 -13.72 -10.75 -5.82
C PRO A 144 -14.87 -9.79 -6.07
N PHE A 145 -14.57 -8.69 -6.76
CA PHE A 145 -15.61 -7.82 -7.23
C PHE A 145 -16.37 -8.76 -8.15
N VAL A 146 -17.41 -9.36 -7.62
CA VAL A 146 -18.36 -10.10 -8.44
C VAL A 146 -18.94 -9.02 -9.29
N ARG A 147 -18.24 -8.75 -10.41
CA ARG A 147 -18.84 -8.09 -11.54
C ARG A 147 -19.93 -9.05 -11.93
N LEU A 148 -21.12 -8.84 -11.39
CA LEU A 148 -22.32 -9.39 -11.91
C LEU A 148 -22.36 -8.87 -13.36
N LEU A 149 -21.74 -9.65 -14.24
CA LEU A 149 -22.05 -9.60 -15.66
C LEU A 149 -23.52 -9.97 -15.70
N GLN A 150 -24.38 -8.96 -15.73
CA GLN A 150 -25.74 -9.16 -16.10
C GLN A 150 -25.74 -9.72 -17.53
N THR A 151 -25.81 -11.02 -17.65
CA THR A 151 -26.48 -11.60 -18.81
C THR A 151 -27.92 -11.12 -18.71
N SER A 152 -28.35 -10.50 -19.78
CA SER A 152 -29.72 -10.00 -19.98
C SER A 152 -30.71 -11.14 -20.00
N ASP A 153 -31.08 -11.62 -18.79
CA ASP A 153 -32.32 -12.37 -18.65
C ASP A 153 -33.03 -11.74 -17.44
N GLU A 154 -34.21 -11.20 -17.76
CA GLU A 154 -35.10 -10.46 -16.90
C GLU A 154 -35.43 -11.27 -15.62
N VAL A 155 -34.89 -10.83 -14.49
CA VAL A 155 -35.52 -11.05 -13.21
C VAL A 155 -35.54 -9.70 -12.50
N ASP A 156 -36.72 -9.12 -12.38
CA ASP A 156 -37.02 -7.90 -11.62
C ASP A 156 -36.83 -8.19 -10.14
N ASP A 157 -35.64 -7.91 -9.62
CA ASP A 157 -35.27 -8.17 -8.23
C ASP A 157 -34.80 -6.90 -7.47
N GLY A 158 -35.42 -5.77 -7.75
CA GLY A 158 -35.24 -4.55 -6.95
C GLY A 158 -33.83 -3.95 -7.01
N ARG A 159 -33.14 -3.99 -8.15
CA ARG A 159 -31.76 -3.50 -8.27
C ARG A 159 -31.69 -1.99 -8.36
N ILE A 160 -30.63 -1.46 -7.76
CA ILE A 160 -30.24 -0.06 -7.90
C ILE A 160 -29.42 0.08 -9.18
N GLN A 161 -29.82 1.01 -10.05
CA GLN A 161 -29.11 1.35 -11.28
C GLN A 161 -28.61 2.80 -11.19
N ILE A 162 -27.38 3.02 -11.61
CA ILE A 162 -26.77 4.36 -11.69
C ILE A 162 -26.38 4.61 -13.15
N PHE A 163 -26.89 5.71 -13.71
CA PHE A 163 -26.56 6.07 -15.09
C PHE A 163 -26.49 7.60 -15.30
N PRO A 164 -25.71 8.08 -16.27
CA PRO A 164 -24.75 7.28 -17.03
C PRO A 164 -23.59 6.81 -16.15
N ASN A 165 -23.00 5.65 -16.50
CA ASN A 165 -21.78 5.17 -15.89
C ASN A 165 -20.78 4.82 -17.01
N PRO A 166 -19.70 5.57 -17.19
CA PRO A 166 -19.22 6.65 -16.30
C PRO A 166 -20.11 7.90 -16.33
N VAL A 167 -20.04 8.66 -15.23
CA VAL A 167 -20.78 9.93 -15.07
C VAL A 167 -20.31 10.95 -16.10
N THR A 168 -21.25 11.55 -16.81
CA THR A 168 -21.00 12.64 -17.78
C THR A 168 -21.68 13.92 -17.31
N ASN A 169 -21.07 15.07 -17.59
CA ASN A 169 -21.61 16.39 -17.25
C ASN A 169 -21.90 16.61 -15.75
N ASN A 170 -21.15 15.94 -14.86
CA ASN A 170 -21.33 16.01 -13.40
C ASN A 170 -22.75 15.69 -12.92
N GLN A 171 -23.52 14.93 -13.69
CA GLN A 171 -24.86 14.50 -13.36
C GLN A 171 -24.99 12.99 -13.50
N PHE A 172 -25.69 12.38 -12.57
CA PHE A 172 -26.09 10.98 -12.63
C PHE A 172 -27.50 10.80 -12.07
N SER A 173 -28.14 9.75 -12.49
CA SER A 173 -29.45 9.33 -11.99
C SER A 173 -29.31 7.99 -11.29
N VAL A 174 -30.01 7.85 -10.17
CA VAL A 174 -30.12 6.58 -9.46
C VAL A 174 -31.55 6.09 -9.64
N GLN A 175 -31.70 4.94 -10.24
CA GLN A 175 -32.99 4.25 -10.32
C GLN A 175 -32.96 3.04 -9.39
N PHE A 176 -33.99 2.91 -8.56
CA PHE A 176 -34.15 1.76 -7.68
C PHE A 176 -35.62 1.32 -7.70
N ASN A 177 -35.82 0.03 -7.81
CA ASN A 177 -37.11 -0.64 -7.78
C ASN A 177 -37.30 -1.29 -6.41
N LEU A 178 -37.45 -0.45 -5.40
CA LEU A 178 -37.68 -0.88 -4.02
C LEU A 178 -39.10 -0.49 -3.63
N GLY A 179 -39.71 -1.25 -2.73
CA GLY A 179 -41.06 -0.95 -2.23
C GLY A 179 -41.14 0.43 -1.55
N GLU A 180 -42.32 0.89 -1.21
CA GLU A 180 -42.50 2.18 -0.51
C GLU A 180 -41.67 2.25 0.77
N GLY A 181 -40.87 3.32 0.93
CA GLY A 181 -40.00 3.50 2.08
C GLY A 181 -39.20 4.79 2.05
N LYS A 182 -38.45 5.06 3.12
CA LYS A 182 -37.47 6.14 3.16
C LYS A 182 -36.10 5.58 2.83
N TYR A 183 -35.47 6.15 1.80
CA TYR A 183 -34.15 5.76 1.35
C TYR A 183 -33.14 6.86 1.59
N ARG A 184 -31.90 6.49 1.88
CA ARG A 184 -30.78 7.42 1.97
C ARG A 184 -29.75 7.05 0.90
N VAL A 185 -29.47 7.99 0.03
CA VAL A 185 -28.35 7.86 -0.94
C VAL A 185 -27.16 8.65 -0.39
N GLU A 186 -26.02 8.01 -0.27
CA GLU A 186 -24.79 8.62 0.19
C GLU A 186 -23.74 8.49 -0.94
N VAL A 187 -23.26 9.64 -1.42
CA VAL A 187 -22.17 9.69 -2.38
C VAL A 187 -20.89 10.00 -1.63
N LYS A 188 -19.91 9.11 -1.71
CA LYS A 188 -18.60 9.30 -1.08
C LYS A 188 -17.55 9.44 -2.17
N ASP A 189 -16.73 10.46 -2.06
CA ASP A 189 -15.52 10.58 -2.83
C ASP A 189 -14.50 9.54 -2.32
N ALA A 190 -13.79 8.91 -3.23
CA ALA A 190 -12.77 7.92 -2.93
C ALA A 190 -11.36 8.56 -2.89
N LEU A 191 -11.28 9.80 -2.34
CA LEU A 191 -10.00 10.47 -2.10
C LEU A 191 -9.28 9.90 -0.88
#